data_fdb66f9bae3d13986e7b4559238a7e16
#
_entry.id   fdb66f9bae3d13986e7b4559238a7e16
#
_cell.length_a   1.000
_cell.length_b   1.000
_cell.length_c   1.000
_cell.angle_alpha   90.00
_cell.angle_beta   90.00
_cell.angle_gamma   90.00
#
_symmetry.space_group_name_H-M   'P 1'
#
loop_
_entity.id
_entity.type
_entity.pdbx_description
1 polymer ?
#
loop_
_entity_poly.entity_id
_entity_poly.type
_entity_poly.pdbx_seq_one_letter_code
_entity_poly.pdbx_strand_id
1 'polypeptide(L)'
;VRQAKLNHCSSISYTYTEPTIFFEYAYDTARLAKDAGIRNNFVTNGFMTPEALEAIKPYLDAANVDLKFFREEKYKKICKARLQPVLDSIKKMKELNIWVEVTTLIIPGENDSREELQDMARFLASIDLDIPWHLSRFHPDYKYSGSQATPVSTLRLARDIGREAGLNYIYMGNIWGEGEDTVCPGCGALLIKREGFTVRQNRIKAGCCPDCGRPIAGVFE
;
A
#
# COMPACT_ATOMS: atom_id res chain seq x y z
N VAL A 1 -5.00 22.36 4.35
CA VAL A 1 -3.79 22.63 5.13
C VAL A 1 -4.13 23.26 6.48
N ARG A 2 -4.90 24.39 6.55
CA ARG A 2 -5.23 25.05 7.82
C ARG A 2 -5.84 24.10 8.86
N GLN A 3 -6.80 23.27 8.50
CA GLN A 3 -7.43 22.31 9.41
C GLN A 3 -6.44 21.22 9.86
N ALA A 4 -5.57 20.74 8.98
CA ALA A 4 -4.54 19.77 9.33
C ALA A 4 -3.57 20.35 10.40
N LYS A 5 -3.16 21.62 10.24
CA LYS A 5 -2.34 22.31 11.26
C LYS A 5 -3.06 22.44 12.61
N LEU A 6 -4.32 22.87 12.59
CA LEU A 6 -5.12 23.03 13.83
C LEU A 6 -5.34 21.70 14.56
N ASN A 7 -5.41 20.62 13.85
CA ASN A 7 -5.57 19.26 14.42
C ASN A 7 -4.23 18.51 14.62
N HIS A 8 -3.10 19.20 14.46
CA HIS A 8 -1.76 18.61 14.63
C HIS A 8 -1.55 17.34 13.78
N CYS A 9 -2.10 17.32 12.55
CA CYS A 9 -1.91 16.19 11.64
C CYS A 9 -0.47 16.16 11.11
N SER A 10 0.19 15.02 11.19
CA SER A 10 1.54 14.81 10.63
C SER A 10 1.52 14.70 9.10
N SER A 11 0.37 14.34 8.50
CA SER A 11 0.24 14.17 7.06
C SER A 11 -1.17 14.48 6.56
N ILE A 12 -1.28 14.69 5.24
CA ILE A 12 -2.54 14.77 4.48
C ILE A 12 -2.55 13.63 3.47
N SER A 13 -3.63 12.85 3.46
CA SER A 13 -3.88 11.80 2.47
C SER A 13 -4.84 12.31 1.40
N TYR A 14 -4.42 12.24 0.15
CA TYR A 14 -5.26 12.53 -1.01
C TYR A 14 -5.88 11.23 -1.50
N THR A 15 -7.18 11.12 -1.36
CA THR A 15 -7.96 9.92 -1.65
C THR A 15 -9.33 10.32 -2.22
N TYR A 16 -10.33 9.52 -2.20
CA TYR A 16 -11.69 9.75 -2.70
C TYR A 16 -11.90 11.01 -3.57
N THR A 17 -11.96 10.85 -4.90
CA THR A 17 -12.10 9.55 -5.58
C THR A 17 -10.77 8.99 -6.06
N GLU A 18 -9.94 9.79 -6.70
CA GLU A 18 -8.61 9.44 -7.22
C GLU A 18 -7.80 10.73 -7.37
N PRO A 19 -6.61 10.86 -6.75
CA PRO A 19 -5.82 12.08 -6.80
C PRO A 19 -5.42 12.54 -8.20
N THR A 20 -5.31 11.62 -9.18
CA THR A 20 -5.06 11.98 -10.57
C THR A 20 -6.22 12.70 -11.26
N ILE A 21 -7.46 12.51 -10.78
CA ILE A 21 -8.64 13.20 -11.33
C ILE A 21 -8.69 14.67 -10.89
N PHE A 22 -8.17 14.98 -9.71
CA PHE A 22 -8.08 16.34 -9.16
C PHE A 22 -6.62 16.76 -8.93
N PHE A 23 -5.75 16.40 -9.87
CA PHE A 23 -4.31 16.49 -9.72
C PHE A 23 -3.83 17.90 -9.40
N GLU A 24 -4.32 18.92 -10.10
CA GLU A 24 -3.92 20.31 -9.88
C GLU A 24 -4.27 20.77 -8.46
N TYR A 25 -5.45 20.40 -7.97
CA TYR A 25 -5.85 20.70 -6.60
C TYR A 25 -4.99 19.94 -5.56
N ALA A 26 -4.68 18.67 -5.83
CA ALA A 26 -3.79 17.89 -4.99
C ALA A 26 -2.37 18.48 -4.98
N TYR A 27 -1.86 18.86 -6.14
CA TYR A 27 -0.56 19.49 -6.31
C TYR A 27 -0.43 20.81 -5.52
N ASP A 28 -1.37 21.73 -5.69
CA ASP A 28 -1.34 23.01 -4.97
C ASP A 28 -1.49 22.83 -3.47
N THR A 29 -2.34 21.89 -3.05
CA THR A 29 -2.50 21.55 -1.62
C THR A 29 -1.24 20.93 -1.06
N ALA A 30 -0.60 20.00 -1.79
CA ALA A 30 0.61 19.31 -1.35
C ALA A 30 1.79 20.29 -1.20
N ARG A 31 1.93 21.24 -2.12
CA ARG A 31 2.91 22.31 -2.02
C ARG A 31 2.74 23.13 -0.73
N LEU A 32 1.51 23.60 -0.48
CA LEU A 32 1.20 24.38 0.73
C LEU A 32 1.35 23.55 2.02
N ALA A 33 1.07 22.25 1.97
CA ALA A 33 1.26 21.34 3.10
C ALA A 33 2.75 21.16 3.40
N LYS A 34 3.57 20.95 2.36
CA LYS A 34 5.03 20.83 2.47
C LYS A 34 5.65 22.07 3.09
N ASP A 35 5.27 23.26 2.64
CA ASP A 35 5.71 24.55 3.21
C ASP A 35 5.31 24.69 4.68
N ALA A 36 4.24 24.01 5.09
CA ALA A 36 3.75 23.99 6.47
C ALA A 36 4.35 22.86 7.33
N GLY A 37 5.28 22.06 6.80
CA GLY A 37 5.89 20.91 7.47
C GLY A 37 5.00 19.69 7.59
N ILE A 38 3.92 19.61 6.80
CA ILE A 38 2.98 18.48 6.78
C ILE A 38 3.32 17.59 5.59
N ARG A 39 3.44 16.29 5.81
CA ARG A 39 3.71 15.29 4.77
C ARG A 39 2.48 15.02 3.91
N ASN A 40 2.71 14.55 2.70
CA ASN A 40 1.66 14.28 1.73
C ASN A 40 1.73 12.84 1.25
N ASN A 41 0.59 12.15 1.20
CA ASN A 41 0.51 10.81 0.65
C ASN A 41 -0.71 10.63 -0.25
N PHE A 42 -0.52 9.89 -1.33
CA PHE A 42 -1.58 9.49 -2.24
C PHE A 42 -2.12 8.10 -1.88
N VAL A 43 -3.43 7.96 -1.92
CA VAL A 43 -4.12 6.67 -2.01
C VAL A 43 -4.71 6.62 -3.40
N THR A 44 -4.15 5.80 -4.28
CA THR A 44 -4.33 5.92 -5.73
C THR A 44 -4.45 4.57 -6.42
N ASN A 45 -5.16 4.55 -7.55
CA ASN A 45 -5.17 3.41 -8.45
C ASN A 45 -3.86 3.23 -9.24
N GLY A 46 -2.91 4.16 -9.11
CA GLY A 46 -1.61 4.11 -9.75
C GLY A 46 -1.60 4.38 -11.25
N PHE A 47 -2.72 4.75 -11.86
CA PHE A 47 -2.79 5.04 -13.29
C PHE A 47 -2.32 6.48 -13.57
N MET A 48 -1.01 6.70 -13.44
CA MET A 48 -0.36 8.00 -13.57
C MET A 48 0.67 7.98 -14.70
N THR A 49 0.93 9.14 -15.29
CA THR A 49 2.04 9.29 -16.23
C THR A 49 3.35 9.60 -15.51
N PRO A 50 4.52 9.30 -16.10
CA PRO A 50 5.81 9.68 -15.53
C PRO A 50 5.92 11.18 -15.27
N GLU A 51 5.37 12.02 -16.16
CA GLU A 51 5.39 13.48 -16.03
C GLU A 51 4.60 13.94 -14.81
N ALA A 52 3.44 13.35 -14.54
CA ALA A 52 2.66 13.66 -13.35
C ALA A 52 3.42 13.26 -12.08
N LEU A 53 4.08 12.11 -12.07
CA LEU A 53 4.90 11.67 -10.93
C LEU A 53 6.11 12.57 -10.71
N GLU A 54 6.78 12.99 -11.77
CA GLU A 54 7.90 13.93 -11.67
C GLU A 54 7.45 15.31 -11.20
N ALA A 55 6.30 15.78 -11.65
CA ALA A 55 5.74 17.06 -11.19
C ALA A 55 5.40 17.06 -9.70
N ILE A 56 4.75 15.99 -9.19
CA ILE A 56 4.33 15.93 -7.78
C ILE A 56 5.47 15.52 -6.83
N LYS A 57 6.53 14.88 -7.33
CA LYS A 57 7.64 14.33 -6.55
C LYS A 57 8.21 15.28 -5.49
N PRO A 58 8.40 16.60 -5.74
CA PRO A 58 8.93 17.50 -4.71
C PRO A 58 8.07 17.60 -3.45
N TYR A 59 6.80 17.26 -3.55
CA TYR A 59 5.80 17.45 -2.51
C TYR A 59 5.22 16.15 -1.98
N LEU A 60 5.32 15.03 -2.73
CA LEU A 60 4.75 13.73 -2.36
C LEU A 60 5.77 12.90 -1.58
N ASP A 61 5.43 12.53 -0.36
CA ASP A 61 6.28 11.75 0.54
C ASP A 61 6.01 10.24 0.43
N ALA A 62 4.74 9.86 0.21
CA ALA A 62 4.33 8.45 0.16
C ALA A 62 3.14 8.22 -0.79
N ALA A 63 2.96 6.96 -1.20
CA ALA A 63 1.80 6.50 -1.91
C ALA A 63 1.40 5.09 -1.49
N ASN A 64 0.09 4.85 -1.32
CA ASN A 64 -0.50 3.51 -1.28
C ASN A 64 -1.18 3.28 -2.63
N VAL A 65 -0.69 2.29 -3.39
CA VAL A 65 -1.13 2.02 -4.75
C VAL A 65 -1.97 0.75 -4.80
N ASP A 66 -3.17 0.85 -5.35
CA ASP A 66 -4.03 -0.29 -5.61
C ASP A 66 -3.57 -1.09 -6.83
N LEU A 67 -2.85 -2.20 -6.63
CA LEU A 67 -2.59 -3.21 -7.66
C LEU A 67 -3.71 -4.24 -7.64
N LYS A 68 -4.75 -4.01 -8.46
CA LYS A 68 -6.01 -4.75 -8.36
C LYS A 68 -5.97 -6.13 -8.99
N PHE A 69 -5.23 -6.30 -10.10
CA PHE A 69 -5.06 -7.55 -10.86
C PHE A 69 -3.64 -7.63 -11.41
N PHE A 70 -3.23 -8.83 -11.84
CA PHE A 70 -1.97 -9.03 -12.57
C PHE A 70 -2.20 -9.66 -13.95
N ARG A 71 -3.42 -9.53 -14.47
CA ARG A 71 -3.83 -9.99 -15.82
C ARG A 71 -4.42 -8.80 -16.57
N GLU A 72 -3.85 -8.51 -17.74
CA GLU A 72 -4.27 -7.39 -18.60
C GLU A 72 -5.75 -7.47 -18.97
N GLU A 73 -6.26 -8.70 -19.23
CA GLU A 73 -7.67 -8.90 -19.56
C GLU A 73 -8.60 -8.49 -18.41
N LYS A 74 -8.19 -8.78 -17.16
CA LYS A 74 -8.94 -8.40 -15.97
C LYS A 74 -8.94 -6.89 -15.78
N TYR A 75 -7.77 -6.24 -15.94
CA TYR A 75 -7.68 -4.79 -15.90
C TYR A 75 -8.59 -4.13 -16.94
N LYS A 76 -8.58 -4.60 -18.20
CA LYS A 76 -9.46 -4.09 -19.26
C LYS A 76 -10.93 -4.34 -18.96
N LYS A 77 -11.27 -5.55 -18.54
CA LYS A 77 -12.67 -5.97 -18.33
C LYS A 77 -13.29 -5.28 -17.13
N ILE A 78 -12.58 -5.22 -15.99
CA ILE A 78 -13.12 -4.80 -14.69
C ILE A 78 -12.77 -3.33 -14.40
N CYS A 79 -11.49 -2.96 -14.50
CA CYS A 79 -11.02 -1.61 -14.19
C CYS A 79 -11.18 -0.63 -15.35
N LYS A 80 -11.46 -1.11 -16.58
CA LYS A 80 -11.50 -0.29 -17.82
C LYS A 80 -10.18 0.45 -18.06
N ALA A 81 -9.07 -0.11 -17.62
CA ALA A 81 -7.72 0.42 -17.67
C ALA A 81 -6.73 -0.64 -18.19
N ARG A 82 -5.46 -0.28 -18.29
CA ARG A 82 -4.36 -1.20 -18.63
C ARG A 82 -3.52 -1.47 -17.38
N LEU A 83 -2.95 -2.67 -17.29
CA LEU A 83 -2.08 -3.07 -16.19
C LEU A 83 -0.73 -2.34 -16.22
N GLN A 84 -0.09 -2.28 -17.39
CA GLN A 84 1.29 -1.81 -17.52
C GLN A 84 1.53 -0.41 -16.93
N PRO A 85 0.66 0.62 -17.14
CA PRO A 85 0.85 1.93 -16.54
C PRO A 85 0.89 1.91 -15.00
N VAL A 86 0.15 1.00 -14.35
CA VAL A 86 0.16 0.86 -12.88
C VAL A 86 1.49 0.26 -12.43
N LEU A 87 1.99 -0.76 -13.12
CA LEU A 87 3.30 -1.37 -12.83
C LEU A 87 4.44 -0.37 -13.01
N ASP A 88 4.38 0.42 -14.07
CA ASP A 88 5.39 1.46 -14.36
C ASP A 88 5.35 2.58 -13.31
N SER A 89 4.16 2.98 -12.85
CA SER A 89 4.00 3.96 -11.79
C SER A 89 4.61 3.50 -10.46
N ILE A 90 4.38 2.24 -10.05
CA ILE A 90 4.97 1.67 -8.83
C ILE A 90 6.50 1.72 -8.90
N LYS A 91 7.09 1.30 -10.04
CA LYS A 91 8.54 1.37 -10.26
C LYS A 91 9.04 2.81 -10.21
N LYS A 92 8.39 3.71 -10.95
CA LYS A 92 8.77 5.12 -11.05
C LYS A 92 8.71 5.82 -9.69
N MET A 93 7.69 5.55 -8.87
CA MET A 93 7.60 6.09 -7.51
C MET A 93 8.80 5.68 -6.65
N LYS A 94 9.22 4.40 -6.72
CA LYS A 94 10.42 3.92 -6.01
C LYS A 94 11.70 4.59 -6.53
N GLU A 95 11.88 4.73 -7.84
CA GLU A 95 13.00 5.46 -8.45
C GLU A 95 13.07 6.91 -7.98
N LEU A 96 11.93 7.54 -7.78
CA LEU A 96 11.80 8.91 -7.29
C LEU A 96 11.97 9.03 -5.76
N ASN A 97 12.25 7.92 -5.05
CA ASN A 97 12.34 7.86 -3.58
C ASN A 97 11.04 8.30 -2.88
N ILE A 98 9.89 8.02 -3.46
CA ILE A 98 8.59 8.11 -2.79
C ILE A 98 8.40 6.81 -2.00
N TRP A 99 7.97 6.88 -0.73
CA TRP A 99 7.61 5.67 0.02
C TRP A 99 6.38 5.02 -0.62
N VAL A 100 6.51 3.75 -1.02
CA VAL A 100 5.44 3.02 -1.71
C VAL A 100 4.97 1.86 -0.87
N GLU A 101 3.66 1.78 -0.69
CA GLU A 101 2.94 0.61 -0.22
C GLU A 101 1.97 0.15 -1.30
N VAL A 102 1.69 -1.14 -1.39
CA VAL A 102 0.79 -1.68 -2.41
C VAL A 102 -0.36 -2.43 -1.74
N THR A 103 -1.58 -2.13 -2.18
CA THR A 103 -2.80 -2.80 -1.73
C THR A 103 -3.39 -3.66 -2.84
N THR A 104 -3.76 -4.91 -2.51
CA THR A 104 -4.50 -5.80 -3.39
C THR A 104 -5.77 -6.25 -2.69
N LEU A 105 -6.93 -5.85 -3.21
CA LEU A 105 -8.21 -6.42 -2.83
C LEU A 105 -8.34 -7.80 -3.49
N ILE A 106 -8.33 -8.86 -2.68
CA ILE A 106 -8.41 -10.24 -3.19
C ILE A 106 -9.88 -10.61 -3.36
N ILE A 107 -10.28 -10.91 -4.59
CA ILE A 107 -11.66 -11.23 -4.97
C ILE A 107 -11.73 -12.68 -5.43
N PRO A 108 -12.53 -13.55 -4.78
CA PRO A 108 -12.66 -14.95 -5.15
C PRO A 108 -13.05 -15.15 -6.61
N GLY A 109 -12.31 -16.01 -7.32
CA GLY A 109 -12.53 -16.31 -8.75
C GLY A 109 -12.05 -15.24 -9.71
N GLU A 110 -11.57 -14.09 -9.21
CA GLU A 110 -11.08 -13.01 -10.08
C GLU A 110 -9.55 -12.85 -10.06
N ASN A 111 -8.94 -12.71 -8.89
CA ASN A 111 -7.50 -12.51 -8.74
C ASN A 111 -6.87 -13.34 -7.61
N ASP A 112 -7.54 -14.37 -7.17
CA ASP A 112 -7.13 -15.21 -6.03
C ASP A 112 -6.40 -16.50 -6.46
N SER A 113 -6.09 -16.67 -7.76
CA SER A 113 -5.31 -17.82 -8.21
C SER A 113 -3.88 -17.76 -7.69
N ARG A 114 -3.31 -18.94 -7.37
CA ARG A 114 -1.93 -19.04 -6.88
C ARG A 114 -0.93 -18.39 -7.85
N GLU A 115 -1.11 -18.61 -9.15
CA GLU A 115 -0.23 -18.09 -10.20
C GLU A 115 -0.26 -16.56 -10.24
N GLU A 116 -1.45 -15.94 -10.15
CA GLU A 116 -1.58 -14.48 -10.20
C GLU A 116 -0.99 -13.84 -8.93
N LEU A 117 -1.25 -14.42 -7.76
CA LEU A 117 -0.67 -13.97 -6.50
C LEU A 117 0.86 -14.10 -6.49
N GLN A 118 1.41 -15.18 -7.06
CA GLN A 118 2.86 -15.35 -7.22
C GLN A 118 3.46 -14.31 -8.16
N ASP A 119 2.79 -13.99 -9.26
CA ASP A 119 3.26 -12.97 -10.21
C ASP A 119 3.27 -11.58 -9.57
N MET A 120 2.23 -11.21 -8.81
CA MET A 120 2.20 -9.97 -8.01
C MET A 120 3.35 -9.92 -7.01
N ALA A 121 3.51 -10.98 -6.21
CA ALA A 121 4.55 -11.04 -5.18
C ALA A 121 5.95 -10.94 -5.78
N ARG A 122 6.23 -11.66 -6.87
CA ARG A 122 7.52 -11.58 -7.59
C ARG A 122 7.78 -10.19 -8.17
N PHE A 123 6.75 -9.57 -8.73
CA PHE A 123 6.86 -8.21 -9.24
C PHE A 123 7.26 -7.23 -8.14
N LEU A 124 6.57 -7.24 -7.00
CA LEU A 124 6.90 -6.37 -5.87
C LEU A 124 8.30 -6.65 -5.32
N ALA A 125 8.64 -7.92 -5.11
CA ALA A 125 9.96 -8.34 -4.63
C ALA A 125 11.09 -7.97 -5.61
N SER A 126 10.82 -7.92 -6.92
CA SER A 126 11.80 -7.50 -7.93
C SER A 126 12.14 -6.00 -7.87
N ILE A 127 11.27 -5.20 -7.25
CA ILE A 127 11.49 -3.76 -7.08
C ILE A 127 12.19 -3.50 -5.73
N ASP A 128 11.60 -3.98 -4.63
CA ASP A 128 12.14 -3.83 -3.28
C ASP A 128 11.44 -4.80 -2.33
N LEU A 129 12.22 -5.60 -1.59
CA LEU A 129 11.71 -6.56 -0.60
C LEU A 129 11.01 -5.88 0.57
N ASP A 130 11.24 -4.59 0.77
CA ASP A 130 10.68 -3.80 1.85
C ASP A 130 9.39 -3.05 1.48
N ILE A 131 8.84 -3.23 0.26
CA ILE A 131 7.52 -2.71 -0.10
C ILE A 131 6.45 -3.42 0.74
N PRO A 132 5.69 -2.70 1.58
CA PRO A 132 4.57 -3.31 2.29
C PRO A 132 3.47 -3.73 1.31
N TRP A 133 3.06 -5.00 1.40
CA TRP A 133 1.96 -5.52 0.60
C TRP A 133 0.73 -5.76 1.48
N HIS A 134 -0.33 -4.99 1.25
CA HIS A 134 -1.60 -5.08 1.96
C HIS A 134 -2.58 -5.97 1.19
N LEU A 135 -2.93 -7.11 1.77
CA LEU A 135 -3.87 -8.09 1.25
C LEU A 135 -5.24 -7.81 1.85
N SER A 136 -6.09 -7.09 1.13
CA SER A 136 -7.41 -6.70 1.62
C SER A 136 -8.47 -7.76 1.32
N ARG A 137 -9.23 -8.13 2.33
CA ARG A 137 -10.36 -9.05 2.19
C ARG A 137 -11.51 -8.38 1.45
N PHE A 138 -11.96 -8.98 0.37
CA PHE A 138 -13.18 -8.56 -0.31
C PHE A 138 -14.43 -8.94 0.53
N HIS A 139 -15.36 -8.01 0.61
CA HIS A 139 -16.70 -8.22 1.13
C HIS A 139 -17.72 -7.92 0.01
N PRO A 140 -18.69 -8.81 -0.25
CA PRO A 140 -19.66 -8.60 -1.32
C PRO A 140 -20.59 -7.42 -0.98
N ASP A 141 -20.68 -6.48 -1.93
CA ASP A 141 -21.54 -5.30 -1.81
C ASP A 141 -22.01 -4.84 -3.20
N TYR A 142 -23.02 -4.02 -3.26
CA TYR A 142 -23.59 -3.42 -4.46
C TYR A 142 -23.83 -4.46 -5.57
N LYS A 143 -23.16 -4.34 -6.73
CA LYS A 143 -23.31 -5.23 -7.89
C LYS A 143 -22.64 -6.61 -7.72
N TYR A 144 -21.83 -6.78 -6.68
CA TYR A 144 -21.18 -8.05 -6.32
C TYR A 144 -21.88 -8.79 -5.17
N SER A 145 -23.12 -8.42 -4.85
CA SER A 145 -23.89 -9.02 -3.74
C SER A 145 -24.12 -10.54 -3.87
N GLY A 146 -24.00 -11.12 -5.08
CA GLY A 146 -24.06 -12.56 -5.32
C GLY A 146 -22.73 -13.31 -5.13
N SER A 147 -21.63 -12.61 -4.87
CA SER A 147 -20.32 -13.21 -4.62
C SER A 147 -20.13 -13.56 -3.15
N GLN A 148 -19.14 -14.41 -2.85
CA GLN A 148 -18.77 -14.72 -1.48
C GLN A 148 -17.63 -13.81 -1.02
N ALA A 149 -17.59 -13.49 0.28
CA ALA A 149 -16.44 -12.81 0.87
C ALA A 149 -15.18 -13.70 0.75
N THR A 150 -14.01 -13.06 0.60
CA THR A 150 -12.76 -13.80 0.51
C THR A 150 -12.55 -14.67 1.76
N PRO A 151 -12.34 -15.99 1.60
CA PRO A 151 -11.96 -16.84 2.72
C PRO A 151 -10.66 -16.37 3.37
N VAL A 152 -10.57 -16.41 4.69
CA VAL A 152 -9.33 -16.05 5.41
C VAL A 152 -8.15 -16.95 5.00
N SER A 153 -8.44 -18.22 4.65
CA SER A 153 -7.44 -19.15 4.11
C SER A 153 -6.78 -18.64 2.82
N THR A 154 -7.53 -17.95 1.96
CA THR A 154 -6.99 -17.35 0.73
C THR A 154 -6.05 -16.19 1.05
N LEU A 155 -6.38 -15.35 2.05
CA LEU A 155 -5.48 -14.29 2.51
C LEU A 155 -4.20 -14.86 3.12
N ARG A 156 -4.31 -15.95 3.91
CA ARG A 156 -3.13 -16.65 4.46
C ARG A 156 -2.26 -17.21 3.35
N LEU A 157 -2.86 -17.85 2.34
CA LEU A 157 -2.14 -18.33 1.16
C LEU A 157 -1.39 -17.21 0.45
N ALA A 158 -2.06 -16.06 0.20
CA ALA A 158 -1.44 -14.90 -0.44
C ALA A 158 -0.28 -14.35 0.39
N ARG A 159 -0.43 -14.25 1.72
CA ARG A 159 0.65 -13.86 2.65
C ARG A 159 1.84 -14.80 2.56
N ASP A 160 1.58 -16.11 2.56
CA ASP A 160 2.64 -17.11 2.52
C ASP A 160 3.38 -17.08 1.17
N ILE A 161 2.66 -16.88 0.04
CA ILE A 161 3.25 -16.62 -1.28
C ILE A 161 4.14 -15.35 -1.27
N GLY A 162 3.69 -14.27 -0.65
CA GLY A 162 4.50 -13.07 -0.54
C GLY A 162 5.78 -13.29 0.27
N ARG A 163 5.72 -14.07 1.35
CA ARG A 163 6.90 -14.48 2.14
C ARG A 163 7.84 -15.36 1.33
N GLU A 164 7.32 -16.35 0.58
CA GLU A 164 8.10 -17.19 -0.33
C GLU A 164 8.82 -16.36 -1.41
N ALA A 165 8.22 -15.27 -1.88
CA ALA A 165 8.84 -14.33 -2.80
C ALA A 165 9.90 -13.40 -2.14
N GLY A 166 9.99 -13.41 -0.81
CA GLY A 166 10.98 -12.66 -0.04
C GLY A 166 10.49 -11.32 0.51
N LEU A 167 9.21 -10.96 0.36
CA LEU A 167 8.67 -9.70 0.90
C LEU A 167 8.72 -9.69 2.44
N ASN A 168 9.26 -8.62 2.99
CA ASN A 168 9.45 -8.44 4.43
C ASN A 168 8.19 -8.02 5.18
N TYR A 169 7.30 -7.26 4.54
CA TYR A 169 6.14 -6.65 5.18
C TYR A 169 4.86 -7.01 4.43
N ILE A 170 4.05 -7.88 5.00
CA ILE A 170 2.78 -8.32 4.40
C ILE A 170 1.71 -8.24 5.48
N TYR A 171 0.66 -7.47 5.17
CA TYR A 171 -0.44 -7.22 6.09
C TYR A 171 -1.75 -7.76 5.52
N MET A 172 -2.61 -8.33 6.38
CA MET A 172 -3.95 -8.77 5.99
C MET A 172 -4.97 -7.78 6.57
N GLY A 173 -5.76 -7.18 5.69
CA GLY A 173 -6.78 -6.19 6.04
C GLY A 173 -8.21 -6.72 5.93
N ASN A 174 -9.16 -6.01 6.55
CA ASN A 174 -10.58 -6.35 6.62
C ASN A 174 -10.84 -7.71 7.28
N ILE A 175 -9.97 -8.11 8.21
CA ILE A 175 -10.12 -9.24 9.12
C ILE A 175 -9.73 -8.80 10.53
N TRP A 176 -10.20 -9.50 11.55
CA TRP A 176 -9.92 -9.16 12.93
C TRP A 176 -8.90 -10.11 13.55
N GLY A 177 -7.91 -9.54 14.26
CA GLY A 177 -7.02 -10.29 15.14
C GLY A 177 -5.93 -11.09 14.46
N GLU A 178 -5.72 -10.95 13.14
CA GLU A 178 -4.65 -11.64 12.41
C GLU A 178 -4.08 -10.76 11.30
N GLY A 179 -2.74 -10.76 11.18
CA GLY A 179 -2.03 -10.17 10.05
C GLY A 179 -1.88 -8.65 10.07
N GLU A 180 -2.23 -8.01 11.19
CA GLU A 180 -2.13 -6.56 11.35
C GLU A 180 -0.77 -6.11 11.93
N ASP A 181 -0.09 -7.02 12.61
CA ASP A 181 1.12 -6.73 13.38
C ASP A 181 2.35 -6.55 12.49
N THR A 182 3.27 -5.69 12.89
CA THR A 182 4.61 -5.61 12.28
C THR A 182 5.60 -6.44 13.08
N VAL A 183 6.27 -7.37 12.39
CA VAL A 183 7.35 -8.17 12.97
C VAL A 183 8.68 -7.82 12.32
N CYS A 184 9.76 -8.00 13.05
CA CYS A 184 11.11 -7.78 12.53
C CYS A 184 11.44 -8.84 11.45
N PRO A 185 11.80 -8.46 10.23
CA PRO A 185 12.15 -9.42 9.19
C PRO A 185 13.49 -10.14 9.44
N GLY A 186 14.29 -9.67 10.42
CA GLY A 186 15.55 -10.28 10.77
C GLY A 186 15.43 -11.36 11.86
N CYS A 187 14.70 -11.06 12.94
CA CYS A 187 14.63 -11.97 14.11
C CYS A 187 13.21 -12.43 14.46
N GLY A 188 12.16 -11.97 13.73
CA GLY A 188 10.78 -12.34 13.98
C GLY A 188 10.14 -11.69 15.21
N ALA A 189 10.84 -10.80 15.90
CA ALA A 189 10.30 -10.13 17.10
C ALA A 189 9.09 -9.25 16.72
N LEU A 190 8.06 -9.28 17.57
CA LEU A 190 6.91 -8.39 17.44
C LEU A 190 7.35 -6.94 17.73
N LEU A 191 7.20 -6.07 16.73
CA LEU A 191 7.60 -4.66 16.81
C LEU A 191 6.43 -3.72 17.03
N ILE A 192 5.36 -3.88 16.24
CA ILE A 192 4.15 -3.07 16.38
C ILE A 192 2.96 -4.01 16.52
N LYS A 193 2.29 -3.92 17.66
CA LYS A 193 1.02 -4.61 17.92
C LYS A 193 -0.14 -3.72 17.52
N ARG A 194 -1.04 -4.23 16.69
CA ARG A 194 -2.25 -3.50 16.27
C ARG A 194 -3.51 -4.28 16.62
N GLU A 195 -4.59 -3.54 16.83
CA GLU A 195 -5.96 -4.01 16.90
C GLU A 195 -6.82 -3.07 16.06
N GLY A 196 -7.09 -3.45 14.83
CA GLY A 196 -7.70 -2.58 13.82
C GLY A 196 -6.85 -1.33 13.61
N PHE A 197 -7.43 -0.15 13.83
CA PHE A 197 -6.73 1.12 13.67
C PHE A 197 -5.96 1.58 14.91
N THR A 198 -5.99 0.80 16.00
CA THR A 198 -5.31 1.17 17.25
C THR A 198 -3.95 0.51 17.36
N VAL A 199 -2.90 1.31 17.51
CA VAL A 199 -1.56 0.83 17.87
C VAL A 199 -1.53 0.59 19.39
N ARG A 200 -1.46 -0.67 19.81
CA ARG A 200 -1.37 -1.06 21.23
C ARG A 200 0.05 -0.99 21.77
N GLN A 201 1.02 -1.27 20.92
CA GLN A 201 2.42 -1.25 21.28
C GLN A 201 3.27 -0.90 20.06
N ASN A 202 4.28 -0.07 20.25
CA ASN A 202 5.36 0.17 19.31
C ASN A 202 6.69 0.04 20.03
N ARG A 203 7.51 -0.94 19.62
CA ARG A 203 8.83 -1.24 20.21
C ARG A 203 9.99 -0.69 19.39
N ILE A 204 9.72 -0.17 18.19
CA ILE A 204 10.76 0.36 17.31
C ILE A 204 11.45 1.54 18.00
N LYS A 205 12.79 1.56 18.01
CA LYS A 205 13.60 2.62 18.60
C LYS A 205 14.56 3.16 17.55
N ALA A 206 14.49 4.46 17.31
CA ALA A 206 15.33 5.14 16.30
C ALA A 206 15.32 4.41 14.95
N GLY A 207 14.15 3.95 14.50
CA GLY A 207 13.98 3.21 13.24
C GLY A 207 14.54 1.79 13.23
N CYS A 208 14.94 1.22 14.39
CA CYS A 208 15.56 -0.11 14.46
C CYS A 208 14.78 -1.07 15.38
N CYS A 209 14.96 -2.36 15.09
CA CYS A 209 14.49 -3.43 15.98
C CYS A 209 15.30 -3.42 17.29
N PRO A 210 14.67 -3.34 18.48
CA PRO A 210 15.39 -3.31 19.74
C PRO A 210 16.07 -4.62 20.11
N ASP A 211 15.66 -5.75 19.49
CA ASP A 211 16.15 -7.08 19.84
C ASP A 211 17.39 -7.50 19.00
N CYS A 212 17.48 -7.06 17.73
CA CYS A 212 18.59 -7.44 16.86
C CYS A 212 19.30 -6.27 16.17
N GLY A 213 18.85 -5.04 16.38
CA GLY A 213 19.46 -3.83 15.80
C GLY A 213 19.17 -3.60 14.31
N ARG A 214 18.44 -4.51 13.63
CA ARG A 214 18.13 -4.35 12.20
C ARG A 214 17.32 -3.08 11.97
N PRO A 215 17.71 -2.24 10.99
CA PRO A 215 16.86 -1.14 10.52
C PRO A 215 15.52 -1.67 10.02
N ILE A 216 14.45 -0.99 10.38
CA ILE A 216 13.08 -1.32 9.98
C ILE A 216 12.67 -0.32 8.90
N ALA A 217 12.22 -0.84 7.76
CA ALA A 217 11.74 0.02 6.69
C ALA A 217 10.44 0.73 7.11
N GLY A 218 10.39 2.04 6.89
CA GLY A 218 9.27 2.89 7.30
C GLY A 218 9.69 4.33 7.53
N VAL A 219 8.71 5.17 7.87
CA VAL A 219 8.94 6.55 8.28
C VAL A 219 8.64 6.65 9.77
N PHE A 220 9.68 6.89 10.56
CA PHE A 220 9.59 7.00 12.02
C PHE A 220 9.97 8.42 12.46
N GLU A 221 9.29 8.92 13.47
CA GLU A 221 9.56 10.18 14.16
C GLU A 221 10.37 9.94 15.43
#